data_2f2460f04053108f61baeafa4edcf19f
#
_entry.id   2f2460f04053108f61baeafa4edcf19f
#
_cell.length_a   1.000
_cell.length_b   1.000
_cell.length_c   1.000
_cell.angle_alpha   90.00
_cell.angle_beta   90.00
_cell.angle_gamma   90.00
#
_symmetry.space_group_name_H-M   'P 1'
#
loop_
_entity.id
_entity.type
_entity.pdbx_description
1 polymer ?
#
loop_
_entity_poly.entity_id
_entity_poly.type
_entity_poly.pdbx_seq_one_letter_code
_entity_poly.pdbx_strand_id
1 'polypeptide(L)'
;MNLKELIFGEGVHTGGSGGVYRDSVQAWLPIKNIIGGVVITKDNRFVKIMEVLPVNIYLKSAIDRQNIISSLASYLQIAPDELQMIARTLPADTQAYVEQMQRYAEQEENEACREMIEDNIREIGHGIAGGAMRHRFFLVFQYEPSMRAKRNTVQAIIQRLNEEADTARRYLDLCELEVLEPQYSDNFVLKLLYEILNKKTSQRVRLPEGVFDMTTAVHGIYEE
;
A
#
# COMPACT_ATOMS: atom_id res chain seq x y z
N MET A 1 17.78 -11.57 -5.59
CA MET A 1 16.64 -11.59 -6.56
C MET A 1 16.24 -10.15 -6.81
N ASN A 2 16.24 -9.70 -8.05
CA ASN A 2 15.96 -8.29 -8.37
C ASN A 2 14.43 -8.06 -8.29
N LEU A 3 13.99 -6.87 -7.86
CA LEU A 3 12.58 -6.45 -7.86
C LEU A 3 11.85 -6.83 -9.15
N LYS A 4 12.56 -6.86 -10.25
CA LYS A 4 12.10 -7.25 -11.58
C LYS A 4 11.63 -8.70 -11.66
N GLU A 5 12.29 -9.63 -10.98
CA GLU A 5 11.95 -11.05 -10.97
C GLU A 5 10.74 -11.33 -10.11
N LEU A 6 10.57 -10.55 -9.03
CA LEU A 6 9.45 -10.69 -8.10
C LEU A 6 8.11 -10.24 -8.68
N ILE A 7 8.12 -9.16 -9.47
CA ILE A 7 6.88 -8.56 -10.03
C ILE A 7 6.45 -9.26 -11.32
N PHE A 8 7.39 -9.83 -12.09
CA PHE A 8 7.12 -10.31 -13.45
C PHE A 8 7.36 -11.82 -13.67
N GLY A 9 7.78 -12.56 -12.63
CA GLY A 9 8.01 -14.01 -12.68
C GLY A 9 9.34 -14.40 -13.37
N GLU A 10 9.91 -15.53 -12.95
CA GLU A 10 11.02 -16.20 -13.66
C GLU A 10 10.50 -16.81 -14.95
N GLY A 11 10.96 -16.34 -16.08
CA GLY A 11 10.53 -16.96 -17.33
C GLY A 11 11.08 -16.38 -18.64
N VAL A 12 12.27 -15.78 -18.65
CA VAL A 12 12.97 -15.56 -19.92
C VAL A 12 14.43 -15.91 -19.78
N HIS A 13 14.77 -17.12 -20.21
CA HIS A 13 16.14 -17.54 -20.44
C HIS A 13 16.78 -16.66 -21.52
N THR A 14 17.80 -15.91 -21.12
CA THR A 14 18.61 -15.10 -22.01
C THR A 14 19.59 -15.99 -22.77
N GLY A 15 19.21 -16.37 -23.98
CA GLY A 15 20.16 -16.77 -25.01
C GLY A 15 20.52 -15.54 -25.85
N GLY A 16 21.72 -15.04 -25.72
CA GLY A 16 22.54 -14.28 -26.65
C GLY A 16 21.96 -13.14 -27.47
N SER A 17 22.59 -12.00 -27.33
CA SER A 17 22.69 -10.80 -28.17
C SER A 17 21.96 -9.57 -27.64
N GLY A 18 22.76 -8.52 -27.34
CA GLY A 18 22.37 -7.28 -26.69
C GLY A 18 21.50 -6.34 -27.53
N GLY A 19 20.23 -6.69 -27.77
CA GLY A 19 19.38 -5.84 -28.60
C GLY A 19 17.88 -5.85 -28.29
N VAL A 20 17.37 -6.76 -27.47
CA VAL A 20 15.92 -7.07 -27.49
C VAL A 20 15.09 -6.50 -26.34
N TYR A 21 15.67 -5.85 -25.34
CA TYR A 21 14.93 -5.44 -24.14
C TYR A 21 14.35 -4.01 -24.16
N ARG A 22 14.34 -3.31 -25.29
CA ARG A 22 13.76 -1.95 -25.36
C ARG A 22 12.26 -1.92 -25.10
N ASP A 23 11.53 -3.00 -25.38
CA ASP A 23 10.08 -3.08 -25.31
C ASP A 23 9.55 -3.96 -24.16
N SER A 24 10.40 -4.32 -23.19
CA SER A 24 9.95 -5.12 -22.04
C SER A 24 9.12 -4.27 -21.07
N VAL A 25 8.13 -4.90 -20.42
CA VAL A 25 7.34 -4.27 -19.33
C VAL A 25 8.27 -3.70 -18.23
N GLN A 26 9.42 -4.32 -17.99
CA GLN A 26 10.44 -3.85 -17.07
C GLN A 26 11.12 -2.55 -17.52
N ALA A 27 11.29 -2.34 -18.84
CA ALA A 27 11.82 -1.09 -19.37
C ALA A 27 10.82 0.05 -19.21
N TRP A 28 9.53 -0.27 -19.34
CA TRP A 28 8.44 0.69 -19.17
C TRP A 28 8.19 1.05 -17.69
N LEU A 29 8.38 0.12 -16.74
CA LEU A 29 8.14 0.37 -15.33
C LEU A 29 9.07 1.48 -14.81
N PRO A 30 8.53 2.57 -14.23
CA PRO A 30 9.34 3.71 -13.79
C PRO A 30 10.10 3.46 -12.48
N ILE A 31 9.94 2.29 -11.85
CA ILE A 31 10.55 1.95 -10.55
C ILE A 31 11.97 1.42 -10.76
N LYS A 32 12.92 1.97 -9.99
CA LYS A 32 14.32 1.55 -9.95
C LYS A 32 14.61 0.64 -8.76
N ASN A 33 14.19 1.06 -7.56
CA ASN A 33 14.42 0.34 -6.31
C ASN A 33 13.40 0.75 -5.23
N ILE A 34 13.36 -0.01 -4.13
CA ILE A 34 12.63 0.32 -2.90
C ILE A 34 13.60 0.12 -1.75
N ILE A 35 13.77 1.14 -0.90
CA ILE A 35 14.68 1.11 0.23
C ILE A 35 14.05 1.90 1.38
N GLY A 36 13.95 1.29 2.57
CA GLY A 36 13.42 1.91 3.78
C GLY A 36 11.98 2.43 3.63
N GLY A 37 11.14 1.68 2.89
CA GLY A 37 9.76 2.06 2.60
C GLY A 37 9.61 3.22 1.61
N VAL A 38 10.66 3.58 0.88
CA VAL A 38 10.67 4.64 -0.12
C VAL A 38 10.92 4.06 -1.51
N VAL A 39 10.07 4.38 -2.46
CA VAL A 39 10.23 4.03 -3.88
C VAL A 39 11.19 4.99 -4.54
N ILE A 40 12.21 4.46 -5.19
CA ILE A 40 13.16 5.22 -6.01
C ILE A 40 12.79 4.97 -7.47
N THR A 41 12.49 6.02 -8.21
CA THR A 41 12.12 5.93 -9.62
C THR A 41 13.35 6.05 -10.54
N LYS A 42 13.19 5.69 -11.82
CA LYS A 42 14.28 5.75 -12.81
C LYS A 42 14.74 7.18 -13.12
N ASP A 43 13.85 8.16 -12.96
CA ASP A 43 14.12 9.59 -13.08
C ASP A 43 14.67 10.21 -11.78
N ASN A 44 15.08 9.36 -10.83
CA ASN A 44 15.62 9.71 -9.52
C ASN A 44 14.68 10.52 -8.61
N ARG A 45 13.39 10.36 -8.75
CA ARG A 45 12.42 10.82 -7.73
C ARG A 45 12.34 9.79 -6.62
N PHE A 46 12.06 10.29 -5.43
CA PHE A 46 11.87 9.49 -4.23
C PHE A 46 10.43 9.66 -3.77
N VAL A 47 9.72 8.56 -3.53
CA VAL A 47 8.29 8.57 -3.23
C VAL A 47 8.02 7.71 -2.01
N LYS A 48 7.46 8.32 -0.96
CA LYS A 48 6.95 7.63 0.23
C LYS A 48 5.43 7.58 0.16
N ILE A 49 4.85 6.42 0.39
CA ILE A 49 3.40 6.20 0.35
C ILE A 49 2.93 5.72 1.70
N MET A 50 1.91 6.36 2.26
CA MET A 50 1.23 5.96 3.50
C MET A 50 -0.22 5.65 3.19
N GLU A 51 -0.74 4.54 3.69
CA GLU A 51 -2.18 4.24 3.64
C GLU A 51 -2.84 4.67 4.93
N VAL A 52 -3.97 5.36 4.81
CA VAL A 52 -4.72 5.92 5.93
C VAL A 52 -6.13 5.34 5.94
N LEU A 53 -6.56 4.81 7.08
CA LEU A 53 -7.96 4.41 7.28
C LEU A 53 -8.85 5.63 7.53
N PRO A 54 -9.94 5.77 6.79
CA PRO A 54 -10.87 6.87 6.99
C PRO A 54 -11.67 6.69 8.28
N VAL A 55 -12.00 7.80 8.93
CA VAL A 55 -12.98 7.86 10.03
C VAL A 55 -14.32 8.34 9.49
N ASN A 56 -15.42 7.76 9.97
CA ASN A 56 -16.74 8.27 9.64
C ASN A 56 -17.11 9.44 10.56
N ILE A 57 -16.87 10.66 10.08
CA ILE A 57 -17.12 11.89 10.82
C ILE A 57 -18.61 12.12 11.13
N TYR A 58 -19.54 11.51 10.38
CA TYR A 58 -20.97 11.65 10.65
C TYR A 58 -21.44 10.90 11.90
N LEU A 59 -20.68 9.91 12.35
CA LEU A 59 -20.92 9.19 13.60
C LEU A 59 -20.32 9.88 14.83
N LYS A 60 -19.60 10.97 14.65
CA LYS A 60 -18.95 11.73 15.71
C LYS A 60 -19.81 12.88 16.20
N SER A 61 -19.60 13.31 17.46
CA SER A 61 -20.23 14.51 18.00
C SER A 61 -19.85 15.76 17.22
N ALA A 62 -20.60 16.84 17.34
CA ALA A 62 -20.28 18.11 16.67
C ALA A 62 -18.91 18.67 17.12
N ILE A 63 -18.56 18.49 18.40
CA ILE A 63 -17.28 18.93 18.98
C ILE A 63 -16.14 18.10 18.40
N ASP A 64 -16.26 16.77 18.38
CA ASP A 64 -15.23 15.87 17.87
C ASP A 64 -14.99 16.11 16.37
N ARG A 65 -16.06 16.30 15.60
CA ARG A 65 -15.93 16.68 14.18
C ARG A 65 -15.12 17.94 13.98
N GLN A 66 -15.40 18.98 14.79
CA GLN A 66 -14.68 20.24 14.71
C GLN A 66 -13.20 20.06 15.09
N ASN A 67 -12.91 19.25 16.10
CA ASN A 67 -11.55 18.94 16.53
C ASN A 67 -10.77 18.19 15.43
N ILE A 68 -11.36 17.17 14.82
CA ILE A 68 -10.77 16.42 13.69
C ILE A 68 -10.46 17.35 12.52
N ILE A 69 -11.42 18.20 12.12
CA ILE A 69 -11.24 19.13 11.01
C ILE A 69 -10.13 20.16 11.34
N SER A 70 -10.11 20.71 12.56
CA SER A 70 -9.10 21.67 12.97
C SER A 70 -7.69 21.05 13.02
N SER A 71 -7.57 19.81 13.49
CA SER A 71 -6.31 19.08 13.54
C SER A 71 -5.79 18.78 12.13
N LEU A 72 -6.66 18.35 11.22
CA LEU A 72 -6.30 18.13 9.82
C LEU A 72 -5.89 19.44 9.13
N ALA A 73 -6.63 20.53 9.36
CA ALA A 73 -6.29 21.85 8.84
C ALA A 73 -4.91 22.32 9.34
N SER A 74 -4.60 22.09 10.63
CA SER A 74 -3.31 22.42 11.21
C SER A 74 -2.17 21.61 10.57
N TYR A 75 -2.40 20.32 10.27
CA TYR A 75 -1.44 19.51 9.53
C TYR A 75 -1.20 20.07 8.12
N LEU A 76 -2.26 20.39 7.39
CA LEU A 76 -2.16 20.87 6.00
C LEU A 76 -1.42 22.22 5.90
N GLN A 77 -1.37 23.03 6.98
CA GLN A 77 -0.58 24.26 7.00
C GLN A 77 0.93 24.04 7.07
N ILE A 78 1.37 22.87 7.57
CA ILE A 78 2.79 22.52 7.70
C ILE A 78 3.21 21.39 6.77
N ALA A 79 2.25 20.80 6.05
CA ALA A 79 2.50 19.73 5.12
C ALA A 79 3.44 20.19 3.99
N PRO A 80 4.27 19.30 3.42
CA PRO A 80 5.08 19.63 2.26
C PRO A 80 4.23 20.11 1.09
N ASP A 81 4.72 21.10 0.33
CA ASP A 81 4.01 21.66 -0.85
C ASP A 81 3.66 20.59 -1.89
N GLU A 82 4.46 19.54 -1.99
CA GLU A 82 4.30 18.45 -2.95
C GLU A 82 3.50 17.25 -2.40
N LEU A 83 2.86 17.40 -1.22
CA LEU A 83 2.01 16.34 -0.66
C LEU A 83 0.82 16.06 -1.60
N GLN A 84 0.65 14.79 -1.95
CA GLN A 84 -0.52 14.33 -2.70
C GLN A 84 -1.43 13.48 -1.83
N MET A 85 -2.73 13.72 -1.93
CA MET A 85 -3.78 12.89 -1.33
C MET A 85 -4.48 12.12 -2.43
N ILE A 86 -4.45 10.78 -2.35
CA ILE A 86 -5.02 9.90 -3.37
C ILE A 86 -6.13 9.07 -2.74
N ALA A 87 -7.32 9.11 -3.33
CA ALA A 87 -8.41 8.18 -3.03
C ALA A 87 -8.54 7.17 -4.17
N ARG A 88 -8.56 5.88 -3.84
CA ARG A 88 -8.77 4.79 -4.80
C ARG A 88 -9.99 3.98 -4.42
N THR A 89 -10.82 3.70 -5.41
CA THR A 89 -11.94 2.78 -5.28
C THR A 89 -11.52 1.41 -5.81
N LEU A 90 -11.69 0.39 -5.00
CA LEU A 90 -11.38 -1.00 -5.31
C LEU A 90 -12.59 -1.87 -4.99
N PRO A 91 -12.79 -3.02 -5.68
CA PRO A 91 -13.75 -4.01 -5.22
C PRO A 91 -13.46 -4.42 -3.78
N ALA A 92 -14.50 -4.60 -2.98
CA ALA A 92 -14.34 -5.07 -1.61
C ALA A 92 -13.82 -6.51 -1.63
N ASP A 93 -12.70 -6.77 -0.92
CA ASP A 93 -12.21 -8.13 -0.71
C ASP A 93 -12.92 -8.72 0.50
N THR A 94 -13.96 -9.49 0.23
CA THR A 94 -14.75 -10.15 1.25
C THR A 94 -14.41 -11.63 1.38
N GLN A 95 -13.51 -12.15 0.53
CA GLN A 95 -13.21 -13.58 0.49
C GLN A 95 -12.68 -14.10 1.83
N ALA A 96 -11.75 -13.38 2.47
CA ALA A 96 -11.22 -13.78 3.78
C ALA A 96 -12.30 -13.80 4.86
N TYR A 97 -13.24 -12.84 4.80
CA TYR A 97 -14.36 -12.81 5.74
C TYR A 97 -15.32 -13.97 5.50
N VAL A 98 -15.66 -14.27 4.24
CA VAL A 98 -16.52 -15.42 3.89
C VAL A 98 -15.87 -16.74 4.34
N GLU A 99 -14.56 -16.93 4.09
CA GLU A 99 -13.83 -18.12 4.55
C GLU A 99 -13.81 -18.24 6.08
N GLN A 100 -13.74 -17.11 6.79
CA GLN A 100 -13.83 -17.10 8.25
C GLN A 100 -15.24 -17.46 8.73
N MET A 101 -16.28 -16.90 8.12
CA MET A 101 -17.67 -17.24 8.43
C MET A 101 -18.01 -18.70 8.14
N GLN A 102 -17.49 -19.26 7.06
CA GLN A 102 -17.64 -20.68 6.74
C GLN A 102 -17.04 -21.56 7.84
N ARG A 103 -15.83 -21.23 8.33
CA ARG A 103 -15.23 -21.96 9.47
C ARG A 103 -16.06 -21.85 10.73
N TYR A 104 -16.68 -20.71 11.00
CA TYR A 104 -17.60 -20.57 12.14
C TYR A 104 -18.87 -21.40 11.96
N ALA A 105 -19.46 -21.44 10.76
CA ALA A 105 -20.63 -22.29 10.47
C ALA A 105 -20.31 -23.79 10.66
N GLU A 106 -19.11 -24.23 10.26
CA GLU A 106 -18.66 -25.62 10.43
C GLU A 106 -18.47 -26.00 11.91
N GLN A 107 -18.13 -25.07 12.77
CA GLN A 107 -17.86 -25.27 14.21
C GLN A 107 -19.11 -25.05 15.07
N GLU A 108 -20.16 -24.43 14.53
CA GLU A 108 -21.37 -24.09 15.27
C GLU A 108 -22.25 -25.32 15.46
N GLU A 109 -22.58 -25.64 16.72
CA GLU A 109 -23.43 -26.77 17.09
C GLU A 109 -24.93 -26.42 17.01
N ASN A 110 -25.29 -25.16 17.21
CA ASN A 110 -26.67 -24.72 17.18
C ASN A 110 -27.12 -24.48 15.72
N GLU A 111 -28.11 -25.25 15.28
CA GLU A 111 -28.60 -25.21 13.90
C GLU A 111 -29.16 -23.84 13.51
N ALA A 112 -29.88 -23.16 14.41
CA ALA A 112 -30.40 -21.82 14.15
C ALA A 112 -29.29 -20.76 14.00
N CYS A 113 -28.21 -20.89 14.78
CA CYS A 113 -27.03 -19.99 14.64
C CYS A 113 -26.28 -20.28 13.34
N ARG A 114 -26.15 -21.54 12.97
CA ARG A 114 -25.52 -21.92 11.69
C ARG A 114 -26.30 -21.38 10.51
N GLU A 115 -27.62 -21.49 10.49
CA GLU A 115 -28.49 -20.94 9.45
C GLU A 115 -28.30 -19.41 9.32
N MET A 116 -28.23 -18.68 10.45
CA MET A 116 -27.96 -17.24 10.44
C MET A 116 -26.58 -16.90 9.83
N ILE A 117 -25.55 -17.70 10.11
CA ILE A 117 -24.22 -17.48 9.53
C ILE A 117 -24.27 -17.74 8.02
N GLU A 118 -24.93 -18.81 7.58
CA GLU A 118 -25.07 -19.14 6.15
C GLU A 118 -25.87 -18.07 5.39
N ASP A 119 -26.94 -17.54 6.00
CA ASP A 119 -27.68 -16.41 5.44
C ASP A 119 -26.83 -15.17 5.30
N ASN A 120 -26.01 -14.86 6.30
CA ASN A 120 -25.07 -13.75 6.23
C ASN A 120 -24.03 -13.93 5.10
N ILE A 121 -23.49 -15.15 4.92
CA ILE A 121 -22.60 -15.48 3.81
C ILE A 121 -23.29 -15.25 2.46
N ARG A 122 -24.57 -15.64 2.35
CA ARG A 122 -25.38 -15.48 1.14
C ARG A 122 -25.62 -14.00 0.82
N GLU A 123 -25.96 -13.19 1.82
CA GLU A 123 -26.13 -11.73 1.68
C GLU A 123 -24.84 -11.04 1.23
N ILE A 124 -23.69 -11.42 1.80
CA ILE A 124 -22.39 -10.91 1.37
C ILE A 124 -22.11 -11.29 -0.09
N GLY A 125 -22.43 -12.53 -0.49
CA GLY A 125 -22.34 -12.98 -1.88
C GLY A 125 -23.16 -12.12 -2.84
N HIS A 126 -24.38 -11.74 -2.45
CA HIS A 126 -25.20 -10.81 -3.21
C HIS A 126 -24.61 -9.39 -3.25
N GLY A 127 -24.05 -8.91 -2.16
CA GLY A 127 -23.35 -7.60 -2.11
C GLY A 127 -22.13 -7.56 -3.05
N ILE A 128 -21.37 -8.65 -3.11
CA ILE A 128 -20.23 -8.79 -4.04
C ILE A 128 -20.72 -8.78 -5.50
N ALA A 129 -21.76 -9.54 -5.81
CA ALA A 129 -22.37 -9.54 -7.13
C ALA A 129 -22.96 -8.17 -7.52
N GLY A 130 -23.42 -7.39 -6.53
CA GLY A 130 -23.86 -6.01 -6.66
C GLY A 130 -22.71 -5.00 -6.83
N GLY A 131 -21.44 -5.42 -6.84
CA GLY A 131 -20.30 -4.54 -7.04
C GLY A 131 -19.91 -3.74 -5.80
N ALA A 132 -19.95 -4.35 -4.61
CA ALA A 132 -19.47 -3.71 -3.39
C ALA A 132 -18.05 -3.16 -3.56
N MET A 133 -17.88 -1.88 -3.25
CA MET A 133 -16.63 -1.15 -3.42
C MET A 133 -16.13 -0.63 -2.07
N ARG A 134 -14.81 -0.60 -1.89
CA ARG A 134 -14.16 0.08 -0.77
C ARG A 134 -13.27 1.19 -1.27
N HIS A 135 -13.18 2.24 -0.48
CA HIS A 135 -12.21 3.32 -0.71
C HIS A 135 -10.96 3.10 0.13
N ARG A 136 -9.81 3.30 -0.48
CA ARG A 136 -8.51 3.36 0.19
C ARG A 136 -7.92 4.74 -0.01
N PHE A 137 -7.35 5.29 1.04
CA PHE A 137 -6.79 6.64 1.05
C PHE A 137 -5.30 6.58 1.28
N PHE A 138 -4.57 7.38 0.52
CA PHE A 138 -3.11 7.42 0.59
C PHE A 138 -2.63 8.86 0.69
N LEU A 139 -1.62 9.07 1.52
CA LEU A 139 -0.75 10.24 1.49
C LEU A 139 0.53 9.85 0.77
N VAL A 140 0.93 10.67 -0.19
CA VAL A 140 2.12 10.45 -1.01
C VAL A 140 3.04 11.65 -0.87
N PHE A 141 4.23 11.40 -0.31
CA PHE A 141 5.31 12.35 -0.17
C PHE A 141 6.30 12.11 -1.30
N GLN A 142 6.79 13.16 -1.91
CA GLN A 142 7.79 13.04 -2.96
C GLN A 142 8.95 14.01 -2.76
N TYR A 143 10.10 13.61 -3.26
CA TYR A 143 11.28 14.45 -3.32
C TYR A 143 11.93 14.30 -4.69
N GLU A 144 12.12 15.42 -5.38
CA GLU A 144 12.83 15.50 -6.65
C GLU A 144 14.15 16.23 -6.43
N PRO A 145 15.31 15.56 -6.63
CA PRO A 145 16.60 16.22 -6.49
C PRO A 145 16.77 17.33 -7.52
N SER A 146 16.89 18.58 -7.05
CA SER A 146 17.18 19.71 -7.92
C SER A 146 18.64 19.65 -8.41
N MET A 147 18.88 19.96 -9.68
CA MET A 147 20.24 20.05 -10.23
C MET A 147 21.14 21.07 -9.51
N ARG A 148 20.54 22.03 -8.79
CA ARG A 148 21.25 23.10 -8.06
C ARG A 148 21.43 22.80 -6.57
N ALA A 149 20.75 21.80 -6.03
CA ALA A 149 20.90 21.45 -4.62
C ALA A 149 22.21 20.68 -4.41
N LYS A 150 22.86 20.89 -3.25
CA LYS A 150 23.95 20.01 -2.79
C LYS A 150 23.47 18.57 -2.92
N ARG A 151 24.31 17.69 -3.48
CA ARG A 151 23.98 16.26 -3.60
C ARG A 151 23.69 15.68 -2.22
N ASN A 152 22.44 15.57 -1.86
CA ASN A 152 22.04 14.82 -0.69
C ASN A 152 22.30 13.34 -0.98
N THR A 153 22.80 12.63 0.01
CA THR A 153 22.91 11.17 -0.10
C THR A 153 21.52 10.56 -0.18
N VAL A 154 21.39 9.41 -0.84
CA VAL A 154 20.14 8.65 -0.92
C VAL A 154 19.53 8.42 0.47
N GLN A 155 20.38 8.06 1.42
CA GLN A 155 19.98 7.84 2.81
C GLN A 155 19.40 9.10 3.48
N ALA A 156 20.02 10.26 3.26
CA ALA A 156 19.51 11.52 3.81
C ALA A 156 18.13 11.89 3.23
N ILE A 157 17.89 11.58 1.96
CA ILE A 157 16.59 11.80 1.32
C ILE A 157 15.53 10.85 1.89
N ILE A 158 15.88 9.56 2.03
CA ILE A 158 14.99 8.55 2.63
C ILE A 158 14.63 8.95 4.07
N GLN A 159 15.62 9.33 4.86
CA GLN A 159 15.40 9.78 6.25
C GLN A 159 14.45 10.99 6.28
N ARG A 160 14.68 12.00 5.45
CA ARG A 160 13.80 13.17 5.37
C ARG A 160 12.36 12.80 5.05
N LEU A 161 12.12 11.96 4.03
CA LEU A 161 10.77 11.53 3.66
C LEU A 161 10.10 10.72 4.79
N ASN A 162 10.86 9.93 5.52
CA ASN A 162 10.37 9.20 6.67
C ASN A 162 10.03 10.15 7.83
N GLU A 163 10.82 11.19 8.08
CA GLU A 163 10.52 12.23 9.09
C GLU A 163 9.24 13.02 8.72
N GLU A 164 9.04 13.34 7.44
CA GLU A 164 7.82 13.99 6.95
C GLU A 164 6.59 13.07 7.15
N ALA A 165 6.73 11.78 6.87
CA ALA A 165 5.70 10.77 7.08
C ALA A 165 5.38 10.56 8.57
N ASP A 166 6.39 10.53 9.44
CA ASP A 166 6.20 10.43 10.89
C ASP A 166 5.53 11.67 11.48
N THR A 167 5.81 12.83 10.90
CA THR A 167 5.11 14.06 11.27
C THR A 167 3.63 13.97 10.90
N ALA A 168 3.33 13.53 9.66
CA ALA A 168 1.95 13.29 9.25
C ALA A 168 1.24 12.30 10.16
N ARG A 169 1.88 11.18 10.49
CA ARG A 169 1.34 10.15 11.39
C ARG A 169 0.89 10.73 12.72
N ARG A 170 1.73 11.55 13.35
CA ARG A 170 1.39 12.21 14.64
C ARG A 170 0.17 13.12 14.55
N TYR A 171 0.02 13.86 13.45
CA TYR A 171 -1.15 14.71 13.26
C TYR A 171 -2.40 13.90 12.89
N LEU A 172 -2.25 12.82 12.11
CA LEU A 172 -3.36 11.92 11.77
C LEU A 172 -3.90 11.22 13.02
N ASP A 173 -3.05 10.83 13.96
CA ASP A 173 -3.48 10.29 15.27
C ASP A 173 -4.38 11.28 16.02
N LEU A 174 -4.08 12.59 15.97
CA LEU A 174 -4.95 13.62 16.55
C LEU A 174 -6.29 13.77 15.81
N CYS A 175 -6.35 13.32 14.57
CA CYS A 175 -7.57 13.27 13.77
C CYS A 175 -8.32 11.94 13.92
N GLU A 176 -7.88 11.04 14.79
CA GLU A 176 -8.38 9.65 14.90
C GLU A 176 -8.27 8.84 13.59
N LEU A 177 -7.31 9.21 12.74
CA LEU A 177 -7.04 8.53 11.48
C LEU A 177 -5.89 7.53 11.68
N GLU A 178 -6.18 6.25 11.51
CA GLU A 178 -5.18 5.19 11.66
C GLU A 178 -4.33 5.06 10.39
N VAL A 179 -3.02 4.91 10.56
CA VAL A 179 -2.09 4.63 9.48
C VAL A 179 -1.77 3.14 9.47
N LEU A 180 -2.11 2.47 8.35
CA LEU A 180 -1.96 1.01 8.20
C LEU A 180 -0.52 0.57 7.93
N GLU A 181 0.37 1.46 7.55
CA GLU A 181 1.73 1.11 7.18
C GLU A 181 2.58 0.76 8.41
N PRO A 182 3.19 -0.45 8.45
CA PRO A 182 4.30 -0.72 9.36
C PRO A 182 5.45 0.25 9.05
N GLN A 183 6.07 0.79 10.07
CA GLN A 183 7.14 1.78 9.94
C GLN A 183 8.26 1.26 9.01
N TYR A 184 8.58 2.01 7.95
CA TYR A 184 9.70 1.76 7.01
C TYR A 184 9.67 0.41 6.27
N SER A 185 8.50 -0.19 6.07
CA SER A 185 8.39 -1.52 5.48
C SER A 185 8.44 -1.49 3.94
N ASP A 186 9.50 -2.06 3.37
CA ASP A 186 9.63 -2.29 1.93
C ASP A 186 8.57 -3.29 1.44
N ASN A 187 8.23 -4.28 2.28
CA ASN A 187 7.23 -5.30 1.98
C ASN A 187 5.82 -4.71 1.79
N PHE A 188 5.45 -3.73 2.63
CA PHE A 188 4.19 -3.00 2.47
C PHE A 188 4.12 -2.31 1.11
N VAL A 189 5.19 -1.59 0.73
CA VAL A 189 5.27 -0.86 -0.54
C VAL A 189 5.24 -1.83 -1.73
N LEU A 190 5.96 -2.94 -1.65
CA LEU A 190 5.96 -3.99 -2.68
C LEU A 190 4.56 -4.56 -2.90
N LYS A 191 3.86 -4.91 -1.81
CA LYS A 191 2.49 -5.41 -1.86
C LYS A 191 1.55 -4.38 -2.49
N LEU A 192 1.65 -3.13 -2.06
CA LEU A 192 0.84 -2.04 -2.59
C LEU A 192 1.08 -1.84 -4.09
N LEU A 193 2.34 -1.82 -4.54
CA LEU A 193 2.69 -1.69 -5.96
C LEU A 193 2.20 -2.89 -6.78
N TYR A 194 2.30 -4.10 -6.24
CA TYR A 194 1.74 -5.28 -6.88
C TYR A 194 0.23 -5.15 -7.10
N GLU A 195 -0.52 -4.72 -6.09
CA GLU A 195 -1.96 -4.49 -6.18
C GLU A 195 -2.32 -3.36 -7.17
N ILE A 196 -1.49 -2.33 -7.27
CA ILE A 196 -1.70 -1.21 -8.19
C ILE A 196 -1.45 -1.61 -9.63
N LEU A 197 -0.36 -2.33 -9.88
CA LEU A 197 0.08 -2.69 -11.23
C LEU A 197 -0.71 -3.88 -11.79
N ASN A 198 -1.12 -4.81 -10.94
CA ASN A 198 -1.78 -6.06 -11.33
C ASN A 198 -3.25 -6.12 -10.89
N LYS A 199 -4.05 -5.12 -11.26
CA LYS A 199 -5.44 -4.95 -10.81
C LYS A 199 -6.32 -6.21 -10.87
N LYS A 200 -6.20 -7.02 -11.94
CA LYS A 200 -7.01 -8.22 -12.14
C LYS A 200 -6.41 -9.44 -11.43
N THR A 201 -5.08 -9.58 -11.49
CA THR A 201 -4.38 -10.75 -10.95
C THR A 201 -4.28 -10.67 -9.44
N SER A 202 -4.05 -9.49 -8.87
CA SER A 202 -3.93 -9.28 -7.43
C SER A 202 -5.22 -9.59 -6.65
N GLN A 203 -6.37 -9.54 -7.31
CA GLN A 203 -7.66 -9.92 -6.73
C GLN A 203 -7.85 -11.45 -6.65
N ARG A 204 -7.17 -12.21 -7.51
CA ARG A 204 -7.29 -13.66 -7.61
C ARG A 204 -6.13 -14.41 -6.97
N VAL A 205 -4.94 -13.83 -7.07
CA VAL A 205 -3.70 -14.44 -6.59
C VAL A 205 -3.08 -13.52 -5.56
N ARG A 206 -3.11 -13.94 -4.30
CA ARG A 206 -2.38 -13.27 -3.22
C ARG A 206 -0.92 -13.69 -3.29
N LEU A 207 -0.01 -12.73 -3.14
CA LEU A 207 1.41 -13.07 -3.01
C LEU A 207 1.61 -13.80 -1.66
N PRO A 208 2.28 -14.96 -1.65
CA PRO A 208 2.64 -15.61 -0.39
C PRO A 208 3.49 -14.68 0.47
N GLU A 209 3.23 -14.65 1.78
CA GLU A 209 3.98 -13.79 2.71
C GLU A 209 5.50 -14.07 2.68
N GLY A 210 5.89 -15.32 2.53
CA GLY A 210 7.30 -15.73 2.41
C GLY A 210 8.05 -15.18 1.19
N VAL A 211 7.36 -14.66 0.17
CA VAL A 211 8.01 -13.97 -0.97
C VAL A 211 8.64 -12.66 -0.52
N PHE A 212 8.05 -12.00 0.46
CA PHE A 212 8.55 -10.72 0.99
C PHE A 212 9.75 -10.94 1.92
N ASP A 213 9.77 -12.03 2.69
CA ASP A 213 10.89 -12.38 3.55
C ASP A 213 12.17 -12.68 2.77
N MET A 214 12.04 -13.29 1.58
CA MET A 214 13.16 -13.53 0.67
C MET A 214 13.79 -12.24 0.14
N THR A 215 13.02 -11.19 -0.09
CA THR A 215 13.56 -9.89 -0.57
C THR A 215 14.35 -9.17 0.50
N THR A 216 13.94 -9.25 1.75
CA THR A 216 14.67 -8.67 2.90
C THR A 216 16.01 -9.34 3.10
N ALA A 217 16.09 -10.66 2.91
CA ALA A 217 17.34 -11.42 3.02
C ALA A 217 18.36 -11.06 1.92
N VAL A 218 17.92 -10.66 0.74
CA VAL A 218 18.80 -10.30 -0.38
C VAL A 218 19.36 -8.87 -0.24
N HIS A 219 18.63 -7.95 0.37
CA HIS A 219 19.14 -6.59 0.62
C HIS A 219 20.27 -6.53 1.64
N GLY A 220 20.32 -7.47 2.60
CA GLY A 220 21.40 -7.55 3.59
C GLY A 220 22.76 -8.04 3.05
N ILE A 221 22.83 -8.46 1.78
CA ILE A 221 24.07 -8.99 1.17
C ILE A 221 24.82 -7.92 0.35
N TYR A 222 24.25 -6.75 0.12
CA TYR A 222 24.84 -5.69 -0.72
C TYR A 222 25.22 -4.41 0.03
N GLU A 223 25.36 -4.47 1.36
CA GLU A 223 25.93 -3.39 2.19
C GLU A 223 27.40 -3.65 2.53
N GLU A 224 28.24 -4.00 1.53
CA GLU A 224 29.71 -3.87 1.60
C GLU A 224 30.21 -2.93 0.50
#